data_9befca74b1028007de030c423c0c1e38
#
_entry.id   9befca74b1028007de030c423c0c1e38
#
_cell.length_a   1.000
_cell.length_b   1.000
_cell.length_c   1.000
_cell.angle_alpha   90.00
_cell.angle_beta   90.00
_cell.angle_gamma   90.00
#
_symmetry.space_group_name_H-M   'P 1'
#
loop_
_entity.id
_entity.type
_entity.pdbx_description
1 polymer ?
#
loop_
_entity_poly.entity_id
_entity_poly.type
_entity_poly.pdbx_seq_one_letter_code
_entity_poly.pdbx_strand_id
1 'polypeptide(L)'
;VLMVLYREGSVTRTAEVLHLGQPAISGALKRLREMFDDPLFVRSARGMLPTPRAQALMTDLQPLMENLHSAMFVAGEFVPA
;
A
#
# COMPACT_ATOMS: atom_id res chain seq x y z
N VAL A 1 1.87 -1.57 3.24
CA VAL A 1 1.17 -2.75 2.74
C VAL A 1 0.13 -2.38 1.69
N LEU A 2 -0.74 -1.43 2.00
CA LEU A 2 -1.84 -1.05 1.09
C LEU A 2 -1.32 -0.62 -0.28
N MET A 3 -0.37 0.30 -0.33
CA MET A 3 0.16 0.83 -1.58
C MET A 3 0.92 -0.23 -2.38
N VAL A 4 1.72 -1.04 -1.71
CA VAL A 4 2.50 -2.09 -2.36
C VAL A 4 1.57 -3.17 -2.89
N LEU A 5 0.56 -3.57 -2.12
CA LEU A 5 -0.42 -4.56 -2.55
C LEU A 5 -1.23 -4.04 -3.74
N TYR A 6 -1.61 -2.77 -3.73
CA TYR A 6 -2.30 -2.13 -4.86
C TYR A 6 -1.45 -2.18 -6.13
N ARG A 7 -0.16 -1.86 -6.01
CA ARG A 7 0.76 -1.82 -7.15
C ARG A 7 1.08 -3.23 -7.67
N GLU A 8 1.37 -4.16 -6.76
CA GLU A 8 1.81 -5.51 -7.14
C GLU A 8 0.66 -6.45 -7.50
N GLY A 9 -0.51 -6.25 -6.89
CA GLY A 9 -1.68 -7.10 -7.13
C GLY A 9 -1.51 -8.53 -6.62
N SER A 10 -0.60 -8.76 -5.67
CA SER A 10 -0.29 -10.09 -5.16
C SER A 10 0.24 -10.00 -3.73
N VAL A 11 -0.29 -10.84 -2.85
CA VAL A 11 0.19 -10.96 -1.47
C VAL A 11 1.63 -11.47 -1.45
N THR A 12 1.94 -12.45 -2.28
CA THR A 12 3.29 -13.04 -2.36
C THR A 12 4.31 -11.99 -2.77
N ARG A 13 4.03 -11.22 -3.83
CA ARG A 13 4.93 -10.17 -4.30
C ARG A 13 5.07 -9.06 -3.27
N THR A 14 3.98 -8.68 -2.63
CA THR A 14 4.01 -7.67 -1.57
C THR A 14 4.92 -8.11 -0.42
N ALA A 15 4.82 -9.36 -0.02
CA ALA A 15 5.68 -9.92 1.03
C ALA A 15 7.16 -9.87 0.62
N GLU A 16 7.46 -10.20 -0.62
CA GLU A 16 8.82 -10.14 -1.14
C GLU A 16 9.38 -8.72 -1.14
N VAL A 17 8.59 -7.76 -1.63
CA VAL A 17 9.01 -6.35 -1.72
C VAL A 17 9.27 -5.77 -0.33
N LEU A 18 8.43 -6.10 0.64
CA LEU A 18 8.54 -5.56 2.00
C LEU A 18 9.43 -6.41 2.90
N HIS A 19 9.95 -7.52 2.41
CA HIS A 19 10.77 -8.47 3.19
C HIS A 19 10.03 -8.98 4.44
N LEU A 20 8.73 -9.28 4.26
CA LEU A 20 7.87 -9.81 5.31
C LEU A 20 7.30 -11.15 4.89
N GLY A 21 6.88 -11.96 5.88
CA GLY A 21 6.15 -13.19 5.60
C GLY A 21 4.72 -12.91 5.15
N GLN A 22 4.12 -13.84 4.41
CA GLN A 22 2.73 -13.70 3.98
C GLN A 22 1.76 -13.53 5.16
N PRO A 23 1.93 -14.22 6.31
CA PRO A 23 1.06 -13.98 7.45
C PRO A 23 1.06 -12.55 7.95
N ALA A 24 2.20 -11.86 7.88
CA ALA A 24 2.30 -10.46 8.27
C ALA A 24 1.49 -9.57 7.33
N ILE A 25 1.54 -9.84 6.02
CA ILE A 25 0.76 -9.10 5.03
C ILE A 25 -0.74 -9.36 5.22
N SER A 26 -1.13 -10.61 5.40
CA SER A 26 -2.52 -10.99 5.62
C SER A 26 -3.08 -10.36 6.89
N GLY A 27 -2.29 -10.32 7.96
CA GLY A 27 -2.68 -9.68 9.21
C GLY A 27 -2.84 -8.18 9.08
N ALA A 28 -1.93 -7.53 8.36
CA ALA A 28 -2.02 -6.09 8.09
C ALA A 28 -3.26 -5.77 7.25
N LEU A 29 -3.54 -6.57 6.23
CA LEU A 29 -4.72 -6.40 5.39
C LEU A 29 -6.00 -6.58 6.18
N LYS A 30 -6.04 -7.56 7.08
CA LYS A 30 -7.19 -7.78 7.95
C LYS A 30 -7.47 -6.53 8.81
N ARG A 31 -6.42 -5.94 9.39
CA ARG A 31 -6.56 -4.71 10.18
C ARG A 31 -7.06 -3.55 9.33
N LEU A 32 -6.57 -3.42 8.11
CA LEU A 32 -7.02 -2.37 7.20
C LEU A 32 -8.49 -2.55 6.82
N ARG A 33 -8.92 -3.79 6.59
CA ARG A 33 -10.33 -4.10 6.31
C ARG A 33 -11.24 -3.67 7.45
N GLU A 34 -10.79 -3.90 8.67
CA GLU A 34 -11.55 -3.51 9.87
C GLU A 34 -11.60 -1.98 10.01
N MET A 35 -10.46 -1.30 9.78
CA MET A 35 -10.38 0.16 9.87
C MET A 35 -11.30 0.86 8.88
N PHE A 36 -11.36 0.38 7.65
CA PHE A 36 -12.13 1.01 6.58
C PHE A 36 -13.50 0.38 6.37
N ASP A 37 -13.81 -0.68 7.11
CA ASP A 37 -15.06 -1.45 6.97
C ASP A 37 -15.32 -1.84 5.51
N ASP A 38 -14.29 -2.33 4.85
CA ASP A 38 -14.32 -2.68 3.43
C ASP A 38 -13.29 -3.78 3.16
N PRO A 39 -13.56 -4.72 2.24
CA PRO A 39 -12.57 -5.75 1.88
C PRO A 39 -11.28 -5.19 1.30
N LEU A 40 -11.30 -4.03 0.67
CA LEU A 40 -10.20 -3.33 0.02
C LEU A 40 -9.62 -4.09 -1.18
N PHE A 41 -9.40 -5.39 -1.04
CA PHE A 41 -8.93 -6.25 -2.13
C PHE A 41 -9.74 -7.53 -2.15
N VAL A 42 -10.06 -8.00 -3.34
CA VAL A 42 -10.76 -9.27 -3.54
C VAL A 42 -9.91 -10.16 -4.43
N ARG A 43 -9.94 -11.45 -4.13
CA ARG A 43 -9.16 -12.42 -4.89
C ARG A 43 -9.87 -12.74 -6.21
N SER A 44 -9.10 -12.78 -7.30
CA SER A 44 -9.59 -13.16 -8.61
C SER A 44 -8.54 -14.03 -9.31
N ALA A 45 -8.87 -14.50 -10.52
CA ALA A 45 -7.94 -15.28 -11.34
C ALA A 45 -6.69 -14.48 -11.72
N ARG A 46 -6.77 -13.15 -11.67
CA ARG A 46 -5.65 -12.25 -11.99
C ARG A 46 -4.88 -11.79 -10.76
N GLY A 47 -5.17 -12.35 -9.58
CA GLY A 47 -4.57 -11.96 -8.33
C GLY A 47 -5.51 -11.15 -7.47
N MET A 48 -4.97 -10.23 -6.69
CA MET A 48 -5.76 -9.39 -5.78
C MET A 48 -6.17 -8.11 -6.52
N LEU A 49 -7.48 -7.91 -6.63
CA LEU A 49 -8.02 -6.72 -7.29
C LEU A 49 -8.54 -5.74 -6.24
N PRO A 50 -8.26 -4.43 -6.41
CA PRO A 50 -8.77 -3.42 -5.48
C PRO A 50 -10.27 -3.22 -5.64
N THR A 51 -10.96 -3.01 -4.51
CA THR A 51 -12.35 -2.58 -4.50
C THR A 51 -12.45 -1.11 -4.93
N PRO A 52 -13.65 -0.61 -5.29
CA PRO A 52 -13.81 0.83 -5.54
C PRO A 52 -13.36 1.69 -4.38
N ARG A 53 -13.57 1.23 -3.14
CA ARG A 53 -13.10 1.95 -1.94
C ARG A 53 -11.57 2.03 -1.92
N ALA A 54 -10.89 0.93 -2.21
CA ALA A 54 -9.43 0.90 -2.26
C ALA A 54 -8.90 1.82 -3.36
N GLN A 55 -9.55 1.85 -4.52
CA GLN A 55 -9.17 2.74 -5.60
C GLN A 55 -9.32 4.21 -5.20
N ALA A 56 -10.42 4.56 -4.52
CA ALA A 56 -10.64 5.91 -4.02
C ALA A 56 -9.59 6.30 -3.00
N LEU A 57 -9.25 5.40 -2.07
CA LEU A 57 -8.21 5.65 -1.08
C LEU A 57 -6.85 5.90 -1.74
N MET A 58 -6.50 5.12 -2.76
CA MET A 58 -5.23 5.31 -3.47
C MET A 58 -5.21 6.63 -4.23
N THR A 59 -6.32 7.04 -4.82
CA THR A 59 -6.43 8.33 -5.48
C THR A 59 -6.17 9.49 -4.50
N ASP A 60 -6.66 9.37 -3.27
CA ASP A 60 -6.46 10.38 -2.24
C ASP A 60 -5.05 10.34 -1.64
N LEU A 61 -4.48 9.14 -1.48
CA LEU A 61 -3.18 8.96 -0.82
C LEU A 61 -1.98 9.25 -1.71
N GLN A 62 -2.08 8.97 -3.01
CA GLN A 62 -0.94 9.14 -3.91
C GLN A 62 -0.38 10.57 -3.92
N PRO A 63 -1.20 11.63 -4.06
CA PRO A 63 -0.66 12.99 -4.01
C PRO A 63 0.00 13.32 -2.67
N LEU A 64 -0.56 12.83 -1.56
CA LEU A 64 0.02 13.05 -0.23
C LEU A 64 1.37 12.39 -0.09
N MET A 65 1.52 11.17 -0.59
CA MET A 65 2.78 10.44 -0.55
C MET A 65 3.83 11.08 -1.45
N GLU A 66 3.44 11.58 -2.61
CA GLU A 66 4.33 12.30 -3.51
C GLU A 66 4.83 13.58 -2.86
N ASN A 67 3.94 14.35 -2.22
CA ASN A 67 4.31 15.56 -1.50
C ASN A 67 5.26 15.27 -0.35
N LEU A 68 4.99 14.22 0.41
CA LEU A 68 5.86 13.81 1.51
C LEU A 68 7.25 13.42 0.99
N HIS A 69 7.30 12.64 -0.08
CA HIS A 69 8.55 12.23 -0.69
C HIS A 69 9.36 13.44 -1.16
N SER A 70 8.73 14.39 -1.83
CA SER A 70 9.37 15.62 -2.30
C SER A 70 9.91 16.43 -1.13
N ALA A 71 9.13 16.58 -0.06
CA ALA A 71 9.55 17.31 1.13
C ALA A 71 10.78 16.65 1.79
N MET A 72 10.78 15.32 1.87
CA MET A 72 11.91 14.58 2.43
C MET A 72 13.16 14.72 1.57
N PHE A 73 13.00 14.71 0.25
CA PHE A 73 14.11 14.89 -0.67
C PHE A 73 14.73 16.27 -0.54
N VAL A 74 13.90 17.32 -0.49
CA VAL A 74 14.39 18.69 -0.31
C VAL A 74 15.09 18.85 1.03
N ALA A 75 14.52 18.29 2.10
CA ALA A 75 15.16 18.32 3.41
C ALA A 75 16.51 17.61 3.38
N GLY A 76 16.63 16.52 2.63
CA GLY A 76 17.88 15.81 2.47
C GLY A 76 18.97 16.65 1.80
N GLU A 77 18.60 17.52 0.89
CA GLU A 77 19.55 18.42 0.22
C GLU A 77 20.14 19.46 1.16
N PHE A 78 19.43 19.81 2.22
CA PHE A 78 19.88 20.81 3.19
C PHE A 78 20.66 20.22 4.35
N VAL A 79 20.79 18.91 4.44
CA VAL A 79 21.58 18.27 5.48
C VAL A 79 23.06 18.47 5.15
N PRO A 80 23.82 19.17 6.00
CA PRO A 80 25.26 19.35 5.76
C PRO A 80 25.95 17.99 5.74
N ALA A 81 26.80 17.85 4.80
CA ALA A 81 27.56 16.62 4.66
C ALA A 81 28.54 16.43 5.85
#